data_1261d2d123832acb42d55881d9fd3927
#
_entry.id   1261d2d123832acb42d55881d9fd3927
#
_cell.length_a   1.000
_cell.length_b   1.000
_cell.length_c   1.000
_cell.angle_alpha   90.00
_cell.angle_beta   90.00
_cell.angle_gamma   90.00
#
_symmetry.space_group_name_H-M   'P 1'
#
loop_
_entity.id
_entity.type
_entity.pdbx_description
1 polymer ?
#
loop_
_entity_poly.entity_id
_entity_poly.type
_entity_poly.pdbx_seq_one_letter_code
_entity_poly.pdbx_strand_id
1 'polypeptide(L)'
;MELRITSKHGGLGGGVWYVGRVGGYHFEALVFAESSQYGIDGGQVSKLYVWAGPKKKRGKSLAVYERGWEQEPGEEVRPVVEVVIQELSRREREQHTGKE
;
A
#
# COMPACT_ATOMS: atom_id res chain seq x y z
N MET A 1 -0.62 -2.53 15.52
CA MET A 1 -1.24 -1.59 14.57
C MET A 1 -2.25 -2.32 13.72
N GLU A 2 -3.44 -1.79 13.65
CA GLU A 2 -4.51 -2.46 12.93
C GLU A 2 -4.76 -1.77 11.61
N LEU A 3 -4.80 -2.56 10.54
CA LEU A 3 -5.07 -2.04 9.20
C LEU A 3 -6.54 -2.25 8.87
N ARG A 4 -7.17 -1.23 8.32
CA ARG A 4 -8.57 -1.29 7.90
C ARG A 4 -8.67 -0.86 6.45
N ILE A 5 -9.25 -1.71 5.62
CA ILE A 5 -9.46 -1.39 4.20
C ILE A 5 -10.85 -0.78 4.07
N THR A 6 -10.91 0.40 3.45
CA THR A 6 -12.18 1.10 3.25
C THR A 6 -12.66 1.00 1.82
N SER A 7 -11.77 0.68 0.87
CA SER A 7 -12.15 0.61 -0.52
C SER A 7 -11.15 -0.27 -1.26
N LYS A 8 -11.63 -0.96 -2.30
CA LYS A 8 -10.81 -1.86 -3.08
C LYS A 8 -11.36 -1.88 -4.49
N HIS A 9 -10.51 -1.64 -5.48
CA HIS A 9 -10.97 -1.64 -6.87
C HIS A 9 -9.82 -2.02 -7.79
N GLY A 10 -10.19 -2.54 -8.97
CA GLY A 10 -9.20 -2.97 -9.94
C GLY A 10 -8.45 -1.81 -10.55
N GLY A 11 -7.17 -2.04 -10.82
CA GLY A 11 -6.32 -1.09 -11.51
C GLY A 11 -5.94 -1.61 -12.87
N LEU A 12 -5.31 -0.74 -13.65
CA LEU A 12 -4.81 -1.14 -14.95
C LEU A 12 -3.69 -2.16 -14.77
N GLY A 13 -3.58 -3.08 -15.73
CA GLY A 13 -2.53 -4.07 -15.68
C GLY A 13 -2.73 -5.20 -14.72
N GLY A 14 -3.94 -5.35 -14.17
CA GLY A 14 -4.25 -6.46 -13.28
C GLY A 14 -3.98 -6.21 -11.81
N GLY A 15 -3.50 -5.04 -11.47
CA GLY A 15 -3.28 -4.71 -10.06
C GLY A 15 -4.58 -4.35 -9.36
N VAL A 16 -4.52 -4.27 -8.06
CA VAL A 16 -5.66 -3.91 -7.22
C VAL A 16 -5.29 -2.71 -6.37
N TRP A 17 -6.13 -1.68 -6.41
CA TRP A 17 -5.97 -0.51 -5.56
C TRP A 17 -6.67 -0.76 -4.24
N TYR A 18 -5.92 -0.65 -3.18
CA TYR A 18 -6.45 -0.71 -1.82
C TYR A 18 -6.40 0.68 -1.21
N VAL A 19 -7.49 1.07 -0.58
CA VAL A 19 -7.57 2.34 0.15
C VAL A 19 -7.97 2.00 1.57
N GLY A 20 -7.32 2.61 2.54
CA GLY A 20 -7.65 2.31 3.92
C GLY A 20 -6.84 3.16 4.89
N ARG A 21 -6.73 2.66 6.10
CA ARG A 21 -6.02 3.40 7.13
C ARG A 21 -5.36 2.44 8.12
N VAL A 22 -4.31 2.95 8.75
CA VAL A 22 -3.60 2.27 9.83
C VAL A 22 -3.44 3.32 10.93
N GLY A 23 -4.12 3.13 12.05
CA GLY A 23 -4.09 4.12 13.12
C GLY A 23 -4.63 5.45 12.60
N GLY A 24 -3.88 6.51 12.83
CA GLY A 24 -4.26 7.83 12.36
C GLY A 24 -3.79 8.16 10.95
N TYR A 25 -3.29 7.17 10.21
CA TYR A 25 -2.76 7.39 8.89
C TYR A 25 -3.65 6.77 7.82
N HIS A 26 -3.72 7.42 6.69
CA HIS A 26 -4.44 6.90 5.53
C HIS A 26 -3.45 6.41 4.49
N PHE A 27 -3.86 5.41 3.70
CA PHE A 27 -2.99 4.93 2.63
C PHE A 27 -3.80 4.61 1.39
N GLU A 28 -3.09 4.57 0.28
CA GLU A 28 -3.60 4.13 -1.00
C GLU A 28 -2.47 3.36 -1.66
N ALA A 29 -2.72 2.13 -2.09
CA ALA A 29 -1.66 1.28 -2.60
C ALA A 29 -2.13 0.45 -3.78
N LEU A 30 -1.26 0.32 -4.77
CA LEU A 30 -1.51 -0.56 -5.91
C LEU A 30 -0.69 -1.82 -5.71
N VAL A 31 -1.37 -2.97 -5.67
CA VAL A 31 -0.76 -4.24 -5.32
C VAL A 31 -1.02 -5.25 -6.43
N PHE A 32 0.02 -6.00 -6.80
CA PHE A 32 -0.10 -7.06 -7.80
C PHE A 32 0.04 -8.42 -7.14
N ALA A 33 -0.47 -9.45 -7.83
CA ALA A 33 -0.40 -10.80 -7.31
C ALA A 33 1.04 -11.29 -7.22
N GLU A 34 1.89 -10.82 -8.13
CA GLU A 34 3.27 -11.26 -8.18
C GLU A 34 4.21 -10.11 -7.89
N SER A 35 5.35 -10.42 -7.33
CA SER A 35 6.36 -9.42 -7.06
C SER A 35 6.98 -8.95 -8.37
N SER A 36 7.60 -7.78 -8.33
CA SER A 36 8.21 -7.20 -9.52
C SER A 36 9.40 -6.34 -9.07
N GLN A 37 10.33 -6.14 -10.00
CA GLN A 37 11.47 -5.30 -9.70
C GLN A 37 11.08 -3.85 -9.40
N TYR A 38 9.88 -3.46 -9.81
CA TYR A 38 9.38 -2.10 -9.55
C TYR A 38 8.62 -1.99 -8.24
N GLY A 39 8.34 -3.12 -7.58
CA GLY A 39 7.66 -3.08 -6.29
C GLY A 39 8.60 -2.66 -5.18
N ILE A 40 8.03 -2.23 -4.05
CA ILE A 40 8.83 -1.86 -2.88
C ILE A 40 9.61 -3.10 -2.45
N ASP A 41 10.92 -2.96 -2.35
CA ASP A 41 11.84 -4.04 -1.99
C ASP A 41 11.67 -5.26 -2.91
N GLY A 42 11.30 -5.02 -4.17
CA GLY A 42 11.10 -6.11 -5.11
C GLY A 42 9.87 -6.93 -4.82
N GLY A 43 8.89 -6.35 -4.12
CA GLY A 43 7.70 -7.07 -3.72
C GLY A 43 6.49 -6.79 -4.60
N GLN A 44 5.32 -6.92 -4.02
CA GLN A 44 4.05 -6.85 -4.73
C GLN A 44 3.43 -5.46 -4.76
N VAL A 45 3.83 -4.57 -3.85
CA VAL A 45 3.28 -3.21 -3.77
C VAL A 45 4.06 -2.32 -4.71
N SER A 46 3.44 -1.85 -5.78
CA SER A 46 4.14 -1.06 -6.79
C SER A 46 3.89 0.43 -6.67
N LYS A 47 2.85 0.84 -5.97
CA LYS A 47 2.60 2.25 -5.67
C LYS A 47 2.05 2.34 -4.26
N LEU A 48 2.47 3.37 -3.55
CA LEU A 48 2.02 3.57 -2.16
C LEU A 48 2.04 5.05 -1.82
N TYR A 49 0.94 5.50 -1.25
CA TYR A 49 0.81 6.86 -0.76
C TYR A 49 0.30 6.79 0.68
N VAL A 50 0.96 7.53 1.57
CA VAL A 50 0.55 7.58 2.98
C VAL A 50 0.45 9.05 3.39
N TRP A 51 -0.61 9.39 4.08
CA TRP A 51 -0.80 10.74 4.58
C TRP A 51 -1.53 10.68 5.91
N ALA A 52 -1.48 11.79 6.66
CA ALA A 52 -2.16 11.90 7.94
C ALA A 52 -3.41 12.74 7.78
N GLY A 53 -4.35 12.56 8.71
CA GLY A 53 -5.55 13.38 8.73
C GLY A 53 -6.77 12.61 8.26
N PRO A 54 -7.94 13.21 8.43
CA PRO A 54 -9.21 12.51 8.15
C PRO A 54 -9.57 12.47 6.68
N LYS A 55 -8.91 13.26 5.84
CA LYS A 55 -9.25 13.31 4.42
C LYS A 55 -8.01 13.23 3.57
N LYS A 56 -8.21 12.70 2.38
CA LYS A 56 -7.15 12.58 1.40
C LYS A 56 -6.67 13.96 0.96
N LYS A 57 -5.48 14.31 1.33
CA LYS A 57 -4.85 15.57 0.91
C LYS A 57 -3.45 15.26 0.45
N ARG A 58 -3.28 15.16 -0.85
CA ARG A 58 -2.01 14.74 -1.40
C ARG A 58 -0.87 15.69 -1.09
N GLY A 59 -1.18 16.95 -0.83
CA GLY A 59 -0.15 17.90 -0.48
C GLY A 59 0.49 17.66 0.87
N LYS A 60 -0.07 16.74 1.66
CA LYS A 60 0.47 16.42 2.97
C LYS A 60 0.89 14.97 3.06
N SER A 61 1.43 14.44 1.98
CA SER A 61 1.94 13.08 1.95
C SER A 61 3.08 12.91 2.92
N LEU A 62 3.14 11.75 3.53
CA LEU A 62 4.22 11.37 4.44
C LEU A 62 5.09 10.30 3.85
N ALA A 63 4.63 9.60 2.82
CA ALA A 63 5.42 8.63 2.08
C ALA A 63 4.81 8.50 0.70
N VAL A 64 5.65 8.44 -0.33
CA VAL A 64 5.21 8.30 -1.71
C VAL A 64 6.18 7.36 -2.42
N TYR A 65 5.64 6.26 -2.96
CA TYR A 65 6.40 5.32 -3.76
C TYR A 65 5.71 5.13 -5.11
N GLU A 66 6.44 5.41 -6.19
CA GLU A 66 5.95 5.20 -7.54
C GLU A 66 7.09 4.64 -8.38
N ARG A 67 7.27 3.32 -8.30
CA ARG A 67 8.40 2.63 -8.93
C ARG A 67 9.73 2.99 -8.30
N GLY A 68 9.71 3.69 -7.19
CA GLY A 68 10.85 4.14 -6.44
C GLY A 68 10.38 5.11 -5.40
N TRP A 69 11.19 5.33 -4.38
CA TRP A 69 10.79 6.25 -3.33
C TRP A 69 10.94 7.68 -3.82
N GLU A 70 9.82 8.40 -3.88
CA GLU A 70 9.83 9.83 -4.14
C GLU A 70 9.84 10.60 -2.84
N GLN A 71 9.21 10.04 -1.81
CA GLN A 71 9.26 10.60 -0.47
C GLN A 71 9.34 9.43 0.50
N GLU A 72 10.51 9.24 1.09
CA GLU A 72 10.70 8.13 2.01
C GLU A 72 10.02 8.40 3.33
N PRO A 73 9.46 7.37 3.98
CA PRO A 73 8.80 7.56 5.26
C PRO A 73 9.80 7.92 6.35
N GLY A 74 9.42 8.83 7.21
CA GLY A 74 10.19 9.10 8.41
C GLY A 74 10.00 7.97 9.41
N GLU A 75 10.70 8.08 10.54
CA GLU A 75 10.67 7.00 11.53
C GLU A 75 9.28 6.70 12.06
N GLU A 76 8.46 7.73 12.20
CA GLU A 76 7.10 7.52 12.72
C GLU A 76 6.20 6.81 11.73
N VAL A 77 6.46 6.99 10.45
CA VAL A 77 5.59 6.46 9.41
C VAL A 77 6.08 5.10 8.91
N ARG A 78 7.35 4.80 9.10
CA ARG A 78 7.92 3.56 8.61
C ARG A 78 7.17 2.31 9.09
N PRO A 79 6.78 2.21 10.36
CA PRO A 79 5.98 1.05 10.79
C PRO A 79 4.64 0.95 10.07
N VAL A 80 4.04 2.09 9.75
CA VAL A 80 2.78 2.10 9.00
C VAL A 80 3.00 1.50 7.61
N VAL A 81 4.05 1.95 6.94
CA VAL A 81 4.38 1.44 5.61
C VAL A 81 4.60 -0.07 5.64
N GLU A 82 5.32 -0.55 6.67
CA GLU A 82 5.59 -1.98 6.77
C GLU A 82 4.32 -2.80 6.99
N VAL A 83 3.40 -2.30 7.81
CA VAL A 83 2.13 -2.97 8.03
C VAL A 83 1.34 -3.06 6.72
N VAL A 84 1.30 -1.94 5.99
CA VAL A 84 0.57 -1.92 4.72
C VAL A 84 1.16 -2.93 3.74
N ILE A 85 2.48 -2.92 3.58
CA ILE A 85 3.13 -3.82 2.64
C ILE A 85 2.87 -5.26 3.00
N GLN A 86 3.07 -5.63 4.26
CA GLN A 86 2.92 -7.01 4.68
C GLN A 86 1.48 -7.48 4.57
N GLU A 87 0.54 -6.67 5.02
CA GLU A 87 -0.84 -7.10 5.05
C GLU A 87 -1.43 -7.19 3.66
N LEU A 88 -1.17 -6.22 2.80
CA LEU A 88 -1.74 -6.23 1.46
C LEU A 88 -1.11 -7.31 0.59
N SER A 89 0.19 -7.53 0.75
CA SER A 89 0.86 -8.59 0.00
C SER A 89 0.29 -9.95 0.41
N ARG A 90 0.04 -10.15 1.71
CA ARG A 90 -0.54 -11.39 2.19
C ARG A 90 -1.94 -11.60 1.62
N ARG A 91 -2.75 -10.54 1.61
CA ARG A 91 -4.12 -10.67 1.10
C ARG A 91 -4.14 -11.03 -0.37
N GLU A 92 -3.25 -10.43 -1.17
CA GLU A 92 -3.22 -10.76 -2.58
C GLU A 92 -2.75 -12.18 -2.82
N ARG A 93 -1.76 -12.64 -2.06
CA ARG A 93 -1.30 -14.02 -2.19
C ARG A 93 -2.42 -15.00 -1.85
N GLU A 94 -3.17 -14.72 -0.78
CA GLU A 94 -4.24 -15.60 -0.35
C GLU A 94 -5.38 -15.65 -1.35
N GLN A 95 -5.67 -14.53 -1.99
CA GLN A 95 -6.73 -14.52 -2.99
C GLN A 95 -6.40 -15.39 -4.20
N HIS A 96 -5.11 -15.51 -4.51
CA HIS A 96 -4.70 -16.28 -5.68
C HIS A 96 -4.45 -17.75 -5.36
N THR A 97 -4.21 -18.09 -4.11
CA THR A 97 -3.95 -19.47 -3.74
C THR A 97 -5.18 -20.14 -3.14
N GLY A 98 -6.13 -19.39 -2.65
CA GLY A 98 -7.29 -19.95 -1.97
C GLY A 98 -8.33 -20.56 -2.88
N LYS A 99 -8.05 -20.64 -4.15
CA LYS A 99 -9.03 -21.17 -5.09
C LYS A 99 -8.85 -22.62 -5.41
N GLU A 100 -7.94 -23.24 -4.79
CA GLU A 100 -7.63 -24.66 -5.02
C GLU A 100 -8.78 -25.58 -4.69
#